data_1358caabecd3767ba55cf743ff6084bc
#
_entry.id   1358caabecd3767ba55cf743ff6084bc
#
_cell.length_a   1.000
_cell.length_b   1.000
_cell.length_c   1.000
_cell.angle_alpha   90.00
_cell.angle_beta   90.00
_cell.angle_gamma   90.00
#
_symmetry.space_group_name_H-M   'P 1'
#
loop_
_entity.id
_entity.type
_entity.pdbx_description
1 polymer ?
#
loop_
_entity_poly.entity_id
_entity_poly.type
_entity_poly.pdbx_seq_one_letter_code
_entity_poly.pdbx_strand_id
1 'polypeptide(L)'
;RNYVQHRGIPIHLTTYQSRWQDGPDHRYMEFSIRLVATREKLREDGRFKANILAEMPLEVEIPHALRQYVEAISEIHCFARRTIQAEVVGARDYVESLHARYAQLYDKSLATLSAIELDDDQRLIKSVPLGLEWDDVRIGLQKRNRKLANLTKRSVVSMTQAT
;
A
#
# COMPACT_ATOMS: atom_id res chain seq x y z
N ARG A 1 2.22 -10.55 12.43
CA ARG A 1 1.11 -11.09 11.62
C ARG A 1 0.33 -12.15 12.40
N ASN A 2 0.99 -13.18 12.93
CA ASN A 2 0.30 -14.31 13.61
C ASN A 2 -0.49 -13.89 14.86
N TYR A 3 -0.02 -12.90 15.64
CA TYR A 3 -0.73 -12.46 16.84
C TYR A 3 -2.13 -11.92 16.52
N VAL A 4 -2.23 -10.97 15.59
CA VAL A 4 -3.51 -10.35 15.21
C VAL A 4 -4.48 -11.36 14.58
N GLN A 5 -3.97 -12.32 13.81
CA GLN A 5 -4.79 -13.34 13.16
C GLN A 5 -5.42 -14.34 14.14
N HIS A 6 -4.75 -14.61 15.27
CA HIS A 6 -5.15 -15.67 16.19
C HIS A 6 -5.60 -15.18 17.57
N ARG A 7 -5.42 -13.88 17.88
CA ARG A 7 -5.68 -13.33 19.21
C ARG A 7 -6.53 -12.06 19.22
N GLY A 8 -6.66 -11.38 18.10
CA GLY A 8 -7.35 -10.10 18.01
C GLY A 8 -6.42 -8.90 18.07
N ILE A 9 -7.00 -7.73 18.17
CA ILE A 9 -6.26 -6.47 18.15
C ILE A 9 -5.59 -6.27 19.52
N PRO A 10 -4.27 -6.01 19.59
CA PRO A 10 -3.54 -5.86 20.85
C PRO A 10 -3.76 -4.46 21.47
N ILE A 11 -5.00 -4.11 21.74
CA ILE A 11 -5.36 -2.87 22.46
C ILE A 11 -5.57 -3.22 23.91
N HIS A 12 -4.67 -2.75 24.77
CA HIS A 12 -4.70 -3.02 26.20
C HIS A 12 -5.20 -1.82 27.02
N LEU A 13 -5.05 -0.61 26.47
CA LEU A 13 -5.47 0.62 27.10
C LEU A 13 -6.12 1.53 26.05
N THR A 14 -7.28 2.08 26.39
CA THR A 14 -7.94 3.12 25.61
C THR A 14 -8.13 4.34 26.49
N THR A 15 -7.58 5.46 26.08
CA THR A 15 -7.70 6.74 26.78
C THR A 15 -8.40 7.76 25.90
N TYR A 16 -9.36 8.46 26.48
CA TYR A 16 -10.10 9.53 25.85
C TYR A 16 -9.70 10.86 26.49
N GLN A 17 -9.36 11.84 25.67
CA GLN A 17 -9.06 13.18 26.12
C GLN A 17 -9.87 14.16 25.28
N SER A 18 -10.44 15.17 25.91
CA SER A 18 -11.08 16.28 25.23
C SER A 18 -10.57 17.60 25.79
N ARG A 19 -10.33 18.56 24.92
CA ARG A 19 -9.85 19.88 25.29
C ARG A 19 -10.47 20.93 24.39
N TRP A 20 -10.94 22.03 25.00
CA TRP A 20 -11.36 23.19 24.24
C TRP A 20 -10.13 23.94 23.70
N GLN A 21 -10.18 24.27 22.42
CA GLN A 21 -9.16 25.06 21.72
C GLN A 21 -9.80 26.33 21.20
N ASP A 22 -9.08 27.44 21.30
CA ASP A 22 -9.49 28.69 20.70
C ASP A 22 -8.97 28.75 19.26
N GLY A 23 -9.89 28.81 18.29
CA GLY A 23 -9.59 29.03 16.88
C GLY A 23 -9.74 30.52 16.49
N PRO A 24 -9.38 30.89 15.27
CA PRO A 24 -9.44 32.29 14.81
C PRO A 24 -10.83 32.87 14.89
N ASP A 25 -11.88 32.13 14.56
CA ASP A 25 -13.25 32.59 14.46
C ASP A 25 -14.20 31.97 15.49
N HIS A 26 -13.83 30.83 16.09
CA HIS A 26 -14.69 30.09 17.04
C HIS A 26 -13.89 29.14 17.90
N ARG A 27 -14.44 28.77 19.06
CA ARG A 27 -13.93 27.70 19.90
C ARG A 27 -14.35 26.35 19.32
N TYR A 28 -13.44 25.38 19.35
CA TYR A 28 -13.73 24.00 18.98
C TYR A 28 -13.23 23.03 20.05
N MET A 29 -13.85 21.86 20.12
CA MET A 29 -13.41 20.80 21.00
C MET A 29 -12.47 19.86 20.23
N GLU A 30 -11.23 19.77 20.68
CA GLU A 30 -10.31 18.75 20.23
C GLU A 30 -10.58 17.47 21.03
N PHE A 31 -10.85 16.38 20.32
CA PHE A 31 -11.06 15.07 20.90
C PHE A 31 -9.96 14.12 20.43
N SER A 32 -9.24 13.52 21.37
CA SER A 32 -8.21 12.56 21.03
C SER A 32 -8.46 11.22 21.69
N ILE A 33 -8.23 10.16 20.94
CA ILE A 33 -8.32 8.77 21.39
C ILE A 33 -6.92 8.17 21.29
N ARG A 34 -6.40 7.63 22.39
CA ARG A 34 -5.17 6.85 22.40
C ARG A 34 -5.52 5.39 22.57
N LEU A 35 -5.06 4.56 21.65
CA LEU A 35 -5.16 3.11 21.67
C LEU A 35 -3.76 2.55 21.84
N VAL A 36 -3.50 1.90 22.96
CA VAL A 36 -2.14 1.54 23.38
C VAL A 36 -2.01 0.03 23.56
N ALA A 37 -0.93 -0.52 22.99
CA ALA A 37 -0.44 -1.85 23.34
C ALA A 37 0.65 -1.71 24.38
N THR A 38 0.57 -2.47 25.49
CA THR A 38 1.61 -2.49 26.51
C THR A 38 2.48 -3.73 26.36
N ARG A 39 3.80 -3.56 26.51
CA ARG A 39 4.77 -4.65 26.44
C ARG A 39 4.51 -5.72 27.50
N GLU A 40 4.07 -5.30 28.68
CA GLU A 40 3.77 -6.19 29.80
C GLU A 40 2.64 -7.17 29.45
N LYS A 41 1.51 -6.67 28.95
CA LYS A 41 0.37 -7.51 28.55
C LYS A 41 0.72 -8.47 27.41
N LEU A 42 1.52 -8.04 26.45
CA LEU A 42 2.01 -8.92 25.38
C LEU A 42 2.97 -9.99 25.92
N ARG A 43 3.74 -9.69 26.96
CA ARG A 43 4.61 -10.67 27.64
C ARG A 43 3.80 -11.68 28.43
N GLU A 44 2.78 -11.24 29.19
CA GLU A 44 1.88 -12.11 29.95
C GLU A 44 1.15 -13.12 29.05
N ASP A 45 0.77 -12.74 27.83
CA ASP A 45 0.14 -13.64 26.85
C ASP A 45 1.09 -14.77 26.38
N GLY A 46 2.40 -14.63 26.55
CA GLY A 46 3.43 -15.66 26.34
C GLY A 46 3.62 -16.11 24.88
N ARG A 47 2.89 -15.57 23.93
CA ARG A 47 2.89 -15.97 22.50
C ARG A 47 3.50 -14.94 21.57
N PHE A 48 3.83 -13.77 22.09
CA PHE A 48 4.55 -12.76 21.33
C PHE A 48 6.04 -13.09 21.30
N LYS A 49 6.69 -12.86 20.16
CA LYS A 49 8.11 -13.21 20.01
C LYS A 49 8.98 -12.42 21.00
N ALA A 50 9.77 -13.14 21.78
CA ALA A 50 10.58 -12.56 22.87
C ALA A 50 11.62 -11.52 22.38
N ASN A 51 12.22 -11.74 21.20
CA ASN A 51 13.14 -10.77 20.61
C ASN A 51 12.46 -9.45 20.25
N ILE A 52 11.24 -9.49 19.72
CA ILE A 52 10.47 -8.27 19.41
C ILE A 52 10.05 -7.55 20.69
N LEU A 53 9.64 -8.31 21.74
CA LEU A 53 9.32 -7.72 23.04
C LEU A 53 10.51 -7.03 23.69
N ALA A 54 11.72 -7.53 23.48
CA ALA A 54 12.95 -6.93 24.06
C ALA A 54 13.22 -5.55 23.46
N GLU A 55 12.96 -5.38 22.16
CA GLU A 55 13.17 -4.13 21.42
C GLU A 55 11.98 -3.16 21.56
N MET A 56 10.81 -3.66 21.95
CA MET A 56 9.58 -2.89 22.00
C MET A 56 9.61 -1.90 23.19
N PRO A 57 9.19 -0.64 23.03
CA PRO A 57 8.99 0.28 24.14
C PRO A 57 7.90 -0.24 25.13
N LEU A 58 7.82 0.34 26.31
CA LEU A 58 6.83 -0.05 27.32
C LEU A 58 5.40 0.07 26.81
N GLU A 59 5.12 1.09 26.04
CA GLU A 59 3.83 1.38 25.41
C GLU A 59 4.04 1.69 23.93
N VAL A 60 3.14 1.17 23.10
CA VAL A 60 3.05 1.50 21.66
C VAL A 60 1.67 2.09 21.40
N GLU A 61 1.64 3.30 20.92
CA GLU A 61 0.42 3.94 20.43
C GLU A 61 0.08 3.39 19.04
N ILE A 62 -0.95 2.53 18.99
CA ILE A 62 -1.31 1.76 17.80
C ILE A 62 -1.63 2.63 16.59
N PRO A 63 -2.46 3.70 16.69
CA PRO A 63 -2.77 4.53 15.52
C PRO A 63 -1.53 5.21 14.94
N HIS A 64 -0.61 5.66 15.79
CA HIS A 64 0.63 6.29 15.36
C HIS A 64 1.55 5.28 14.64
N ALA A 65 1.79 4.13 15.27
CA ALA A 65 2.61 3.06 14.70
C ALA A 65 2.04 2.54 13.36
N LEU A 66 0.70 2.39 13.28
CA LEU A 66 0.04 1.98 12.04
C LEU A 66 0.23 3.01 10.92
N ARG A 67 0.10 4.30 11.22
CA ARG A 67 0.31 5.36 10.24
C ARG A 67 1.75 5.39 9.74
N GLN A 68 2.73 5.25 10.63
CA GLN A 68 4.15 5.14 10.25
C GLN A 68 4.39 3.92 9.34
N TYR A 69 3.81 2.79 9.69
CA TYR A 69 3.92 1.56 8.90
C TYR A 69 3.36 1.72 7.48
N VAL A 70 2.15 2.29 7.37
CA VAL A 70 1.51 2.54 6.06
C VAL A 70 2.30 3.54 5.24
N GLU A 71 2.85 4.58 5.86
CA GLU A 71 3.69 5.58 5.19
C GLU A 71 4.99 4.94 4.66
N ALA A 72 5.66 4.12 5.47
CA ALA A 72 6.88 3.41 5.07
C ALA A 72 6.61 2.43 3.91
N ILE A 73 5.53 1.65 3.96
CA ILE A 73 5.15 0.77 2.84
C ILE A 73 4.85 1.57 1.57
N SER A 74 4.14 2.70 1.69
CA SER A 74 3.88 3.58 0.54
C SER A 74 5.18 4.10 -0.08
N GLU A 75 6.18 4.42 0.74
CA GLU A 75 7.48 4.88 0.26
C GLU A 75 8.25 3.78 -0.49
N ILE A 76 8.32 2.57 0.08
CA ILE A 76 8.94 1.40 -0.56
C ILE A 76 8.25 1.09 -1.89
N HIS A 77 6.93 1.11 -1.92
CA HIS A 77 6.14 0.88 -3.13
C HIS A 77 6.42 1.92 -4.22
N CYS A 78 6.51 3.19 -3.85
CA CYS A 78 6.83 4.26 -4.79
C CYS A 78 8.28 4.17 -5.28
N PHE A 79 9.22 3.75 -4.42
CA PHE A 79 10.60 3.50 -4.81
C PHE A 79 10.69 2.37 -5.83
N ALA A 80 10.10 1.21 -5.55
CA ALA A 80 10.09 0.06 -6.46
C ALA A 80 9.52 0.42 -7.84
N ARG A 81 8.38 1.14 -7.87
CA ARG A 81 7.79 1.60 -9.14
C ARG A 81 8.73 2.50 -9.94
N ARG A 82 9.40 3.45 -9.29
CA ARG A 82 10.36 4.33 -9.97
C ARG A 82 11.55 3.56 -10.55
N THR A 83 12.04 2.57 -9.81
CA THR A 83 13.17 1.76 -10.21
C THR A 83 12.90 0.98 -11.51
N ILE A 84 11.71 0.41 -11.65
CA ILE A 84 11.35 -0.40 -12.84
C ILE A 84 10.65 0.40 -13.94
N GLN A 85 10.38 1.70 -13.73
CA GLN A 85 9.52 2.49 -14.63
C GLN A 85 10.02 2.51 -16.08
N ALA A 86 11.31 2.72 -16.28
CA ALA A 86 11.88 2.82 -17.63
C ALA A 86 11.75 1.49 -18.39
N GLU A 87 12.01 0.38 -17.73
CA GLU A 87 11.92 -0.97 -18.33
C GLU A 87 10.48 -1.32 -18.68
N VAL A 88 9.54 -1.01 -17.79
CA VAL A 88 8.13 -1.31 -18.00
C VAL A 88 7.53 -0.46 -19.13
N VAL A 89 7.91 0.82 -19.23
CA VAL A 89 7.48 1.68 -20.34
C VAL A 89 8.08 1.16 -21.65
N GLY A 90 9.38 0.87 -21.70
CA GLY A 90 10.03 0.33 -22.89
C GLY A 90 9.43 -1.00 -23.35
N ALA A 91 9.10 -1.88 -22.41
CA ALA A 91 8.42 -3.15 -22.74
C ALA A 91 7.03 -2.91 -23.33
N ARG A 92 6.26 -1.96 -22.79
CA ARG A 92 4.95 -1.58 -23.36
C ARG A 92 5.09 -1.04 -24.76
N ASP A 93 5.98 -0.06 -24.97
CA ASP A 93 6.21 0.56 -26.27
C ASP A 93 6.60 -0.49 -27.32
N TYR A 94 7.43 -1.46 -26.92
CA TYR A 94 7.80 -2.58 -27.77
C TYR A 94 6.59 -3.44 -28.18
N VAL A 95 5.76 -3.85 -27.23
CA VAL A 95 4.54 -4.63 -27.50
C VAL A 95 3.57 -3.85 -28.41
N GLU A 96 3.35 -2.56 -28.15
CA GLU A 96 2.53 -1.70 -28.99
C GLU A 96 3.08 -1.60 -30.44
N SER A 97 4.42 -1.53 -30.58
CA SER A 97 5.06 -1.53 -31.90
C SER A 97 4.83 -2.83 -32.68
N LEU A 98 4.86 -3.98 -32.00
CA LEU A 98 4.54 -5.28 -32.60
C LEU A 98 3.09 -5.36 -33.06
N HIS A 99 2.14 -4.85 -32.25
CA HIS A 99 0.73 -4.75 -32.62
C HIS A 99 0.54 -3.88 -33.85
N ALA A 100 1.16 -2.71 -33.88
CA ALA A 100 1.08 -1.78 -35.02
C ALA A 100 1.66 -2.41 -36.31
N ARG A 101 2.81 -3.08 -36.21
CA ARG A 101 3.44 -3.77 -37.34
C ARG A 101 2.56 -4.91 -37.88
N TYR A 102 1.94 -5.69 -37.03
CA TYR A 102 1.03 -6.74 -37.45
C TYR A 102 -0.19 -6.16 -38.18
N ALA A 103 -0.80 -5.11 -37.62
CA ALA A 103 -1.96 -4.46 -38.24
C ALA A 103 -1.63 -3.92 -39.66
N GLN A 104 -0.44 -3.36 -39.86
CA GLN A 104 0.01 -2.90 -41.18
C GLN A 104 0.18 -4.06 -42.19
N LEU A 105 0.68 -5.22 -41.73
CA LEU A 105 0.95 -6.35 -42.64
C LEU A 105 -0.32 -7.12 -43.04
N TYR A 106 -1.33 -7.17 -42.17
CA TYR A 106 -2.46 -8.07 -42.35
C TYR A 106 -3.82 -7.37 -42.47
N ASP A 107 -3.83 -6.04 -42.41
CA ASP A 107 -5.05 -5.21 -42.47
C ASP A 107 -6.19 -5.74 -41.57
N LYS A 108 -5.84 -6.20 -40.38
CA LYS A 108 -6.75 -6.78 -39.41
C LYS A 108 -6.56 -6.16 -38.05
N SER A 109 -7.69 -5.86 -37.39
CA SER A 109 -7.65 -5.59 -35.97
C SER A 109 -7.30 -6.87 -35.21
N LEU A 110 -6.35 -6.77 -34.31
CA LEU A 110 -5.85 -7.90 -33.54
C LEU A 110 -6.80 -8.34 -32.47
N ALA A 111 -7.00 -9.66 -32.38
CA ALA A 111 -7.55 -10.25 -31.18
C ALA A 111 -6.44 -10.47 -30.14
N THR A 112 -5.32 -11.12 -30.50
CA THR A 112 -4.20 -11.38 -29.60
C THR A 112 -2.94 -11.74 -30.38
N LEU A 113 -1.78 -11.16 -29.97
CA LEU A 113 -0.45 -11.66 -30.35
C LEU A 113 0.15 -12.45 -29.20
N SER A 114 0.99 -13.43 -29.54
CA SER A 114 1.80 -14.15 -28.54
C SER A 114 3.25 -14.22 -28.98
N ALA A 115 4.16 -14.05 -28.04
CA ALA A 115 5.54 -14.46 -28.20
C ALA A 115 5.64 -15.98 -28.02
N ILE A 116 6.29 -16.66 -28.94
CA ILE A 116 6.47 -18.11 -28.89
C ILE A 116 7.95 -18.47 -28.84
N GLU A 117 8.26 -19.51 -28.10
CA GLU A 117 9.56 -20.15 -28.05
C GLU A 117 9.43 -21.53 -28.67
N LEU A 118 10.32 -21.85 -29.63
CA LEU A 118 10.34 -23.12 -30.35
C LEU A 118 11.64 -23.87 -30.01
N ASP A 119 11.60 -25.20 -30.04
CA ASP A 119 12.81 -26.03 -29.98
C ASP A 119 13.49 -26.09 -31.36
N ASP A 120 14.60 -26.86 -31.43
CA ASP A 120 15.36 -27.05 -32.67
C ASP A 120 14.55 -27.78 -33.76
N ASP A 121 13.52 -28.53 -33.36
CA ASP A 121 12.61 -29.25 -34.26
C ASP A 121 11.36 -28.38 -34.61
N GLN A 122 11.35 -27.07 -34.31
CA GLN A 122 10.25 -26.12 -34.52
C GLN A 122 8.97 -26.47 -33.74
N ARG A 123 9.08 -27.20 -32.64
CA ARG A 123 7.94 -27.51 -31.74
C ARG A 123 7.80 -26.40 -30.70
N LEU A 124 6.56 -26.07 -30.36
CA LEU A 124 6.26 -25.04 -29.37
C LEU A 124 6.69 -25.47 -27.97
N ILE A 125 7.67 -24.78 -27.37
CA ILE A 125 8.08 -24.95 -25.98
C ILE A 125 7.21 -24.07 -25.08
N LYS A 126 7.04 -22.78 -25.46
CA LYS A 126 6.37 -21.79 -24.63
C LYS A 126 5.61 -20.78 -25.50
N SER A 127 4.48 -20.31 -24.97
CA SER A 127 3.73 -19.20 -25.53
C SER A 127 3.35 -18.20 -24.44
N VAL A 128 3.61 -16.92 -24.69
CA VAL A 128 3.27 -15.83 -23.77
C VAL A 128 2.41 -14.80 -24.53
N PRO A 129 1.16 -14.57 -24.13
CA PRO A 129 0.32 -13.59 -24.76
C PRO A 129 0.87 -12.17 -24.54
N LEU A 130 0.87 -11.35 -25.60
CA LEU A 130 1.34 -9.96 -25.60
C LEU A 130 0.16 -9.00 -25.41
N GLY A 131 -0.74 -9.28 -24.45
CA GLY A 131 -1.84 -8.41 -24.09
C GLY A 131 -1.37 -7.23 -23.22
N LEU A 132 -2.04 -6.10 -23.36
CA LEU A 132 -1.76 -4.87 -22.60
C LEU A 132 -2.72 -4.66 -21.42
N GLU A 133 -3.71 -5.51 -21.24
CA GLU A 133 -4.78 -5.35 -20.26
C GLU A 133 -4.25 -5.27 -18.83
N TRP A 134 -3.27 -6.10 -18.50
CA TRP A 134 -2.64 -6.07 -17.18
C TRP A 134 -1.79 -4.82 -16.96
N ASP A 135 -1.14 -4.32 -18.01
CA ASP A 135 -0.40 -3.08 -17.93
C ASP A 135 -1.34 -1.87 -17.80
N ASP A 136 -2.50 -1.89 -18.45
CA ASP A 136 -3.54 -0.86 -18.29
C ASP A 136 -4.06 -0.83 -16.83
N VAL A 137 -4.24 -2.00 -16.20
CA VAL A 137 -4.55 -2.08 -14.77
C VAL A 137 -3.45 -1.46 -13.93
N ARG A 138 -2.18 -1.75 -14.21
CA ARG A 138 -1.01 -1.15 -13.53
C ARG A 138 -1.03 0.37 -13.64
N ILE A 139 -1.23 0.91 -14.84
CA ILE A 139 -1.32 2.36 -15.09
C ILE A 139 -2.48 2.97 -14.31
N GLY A 140 -3.65 2.33 -14.35
CA GLY A 140 -4.83 2.74 -13.59
C GLY A 140 -4.59 2.77 -12.08
N LEU A 141 -3.88 1.77 -11.54
CA LEU A 141 -3.50 1.71 -10.13
C LEU A 141 -2.46 2.79 -9.77
N GLN A 142 -1.49 3.07 -10.63
CA GLN A 142 -0.52 4.14 -10.40
C GLN A 142 -1.19 5.52 -10.29
N LYS A 143 -2.18 5.81 -11.14
CA LYS A 143 -2.94 7.06 -11.10
C LYS A 143 -3.74 7.22 -9.80
N ARG A 144 -4.28 6.14 -9.27
CA ARG A 144 -5.11 6.13 -8.04
C ARG A 144 -4.26 6.10 -6.76
N ASN A 145 -3.19 5.31 -6.75
CA ASN A 145 -2.35 5.09 -5.57
C ASN A 145 -1.18 6.08 -5.53
N ARG A 146 -1.46 7.31 -5.13
CA ARG A 146 -0.44 8.33 -4.89
C ARG A 146 0.37 8.00 -3.65
N LYS A 147 1.60 8.55 -3.56
CA LYS A 147 2.40 8.46 -2.34
C LYS A 147 1.63 9.03 -1.15
N LEU A 148 1.49 8.22 -0.11
CA LEU A 148 0.97 8.67 1.16
C LEU A 148 2.10 9.35 1.95
N ALA A 149 1.83 10.54 2.47
CA ALA A 149 2.80 11.30 3.25
C ALA A 149 2.09 12.04 4.39
N ASN A 150 2.84 12.31 5.45
CA ASN A 150 2.38 13.07 6.61
C ASN A 150 1.17 12.47 7.34
N LEU A 151 0.98 11.15 7.27
CA LEU A 151 -0.12 10.48 7.95
C LEU A 151 -0.04 10.63 9.48
N THR A 152 1.16 10.65 10.02
CA THR A 152 1.41 10.83 11.47
C THR A 152 1.06 12.23 11.97
N LYS A 153 1.04 13.22 11.06
CA LYS A 153 0.72 14.63 11.39
C LYS A 153 -0.76 14.98 11.21
N ARG A 154 -1.57 14.06 10.69
CA ARG A 154 -3.01 14.31 10.50
C ARG A 154 -3.75 14.20 11.82
N SER A 155 -4.32 15.29 12.29
CA SER A 155 -5.35 15.32 13.33
C SER A 155 -6.73 15.40 12.67
N VAL A 156 -7.70 14.70 13.22
CA VAL A 156 -9.12 14.89 12.86
C VAL A 156 -9.69 15.91 13.86
N VAL A 157 -10.00 17.08 13.37
CA VAL A 157 -10.70 18.10 14.15
C VAL A 157 -12.19 17.93 13.87
N SER A 158 -12.96 17.55 14.89
CA SER A 158 -14.42 17.57 14.83
C SER A 158 -14.88 18.99 15.21
N MET A 159 -15.46 19.73 14.25
CA MET A 159 -16.10 20.99 14.53
C MET A 159 -17.52 20.72 15.06
N THR A 160 -17.73 20.89 16.35
CA THR A 160 -19.06 21.00 16.90
C THR A 160 -19.34 22.50 17.07
N GLN A 161 -20.22 23.07 16.26
CA GLN A 161 -20.70 24.42 16.50
C GLN A 161 -21.44 24.41 17.83
N ALA A 162 -20.98 25.19 18.79
CA ALA A 162 -21.77 25.53 19.96
C ALA A 162 -22.85 26.51 19.51
N THR A 163 -24.10 26.06 19.50
CA THR A 163 -25.30 26.92 19.42
C THR A 163 -25.46 27.73 20.68
#